data_6ed475593268ed24dee0266fabf95e89
#
_entry.id   6ed475593268ed24dee0266fabf95e89
#
_cell.length_a   1.000
_cell.length_b   1.000
_cell.length_c   1.000
_cell.angle_alpha   90.00
_cell.angle_beta   90.00
_cell.angle_gamma   90.00
#
_symmetry.space_group_name_H-M   'P 1'
#
loop_
_entity.id
_entity.type
_entity.pdbx_description
1 polymer ?
#
loop_
_entity_poly.entity_id
_entity_poly.type
_entity_poly.pdbx_seq_one_letter_code
_entity_poly.pdbx_strand_id
1 'polypeptide(L)'
;GMIYTGMLGVATGIIDSFANCNAETSLIIATTVTVIFMAVLYLPRKVITFREFMNSLAEGCKLMVPAILILTFAWTLKGMGDNLGIGEFVNGTVGASATASIFIPAIMFAVALFLAFSTGTSWGTFAILVPIVVEMFKMADEKMMVIAVSAVLAGAVCGDHVSPISDTTIMSSAGAQSNHINHVQTQMQYAMVVAVVCVIGYIVAGLCKNWFITLLLSAAIIVAA
;
A
#
# COMPACT_ATOMS: atom_id res chain seq x y z
N GLY A 1 14.37 -15.23 5.91
CA GLY A 1 14.95 -13.92 6.29
C GLY A 1 14.43 -13.46 7.64
N MET A 2 13.14 -13.21 7.79
CA MET A 2 12.54 -12.69 9.04
C MET A 2 12.79 -13.59 10.26
N ILE A 3 12.61 -14.91 10.11
CA ILE A 3 12.90 -15.87 11.18
C ILE A 3 14.39 -15.82 11.55
N TYR A 4 15.27 -15.81 10.56
CA TYR A 4 16.71 -15.74 10.81
C TYR A 4 17.15 -14.48 11.54
N THR A 5 16.72 -13.31 11.09
CA THR A 5 17.07 -12.03 11.72
C THR A 5 16.45 -11.87 13.12
N GLY A 6 15.24 -12.41 13.34
CA GLY A 6 14.62 -12.45 14.66
C GLY A 6 15.30 -13.40 15.62
N MET A 7 15.82 -14.53 15.15
CA MET A 7 16.56 -15.51 15.98
C MET A 7 17.97 -15.07 16.34
N LEU A 8 18.57 -14.12 15.61
CA LEU A 8 19.86 -13.52 15.98
C LEU A 8 19.80 -12.74 17.29
N GLY A 9 18.56 -12.37 17.70
CA GLY A 9 18.31 -11.73 19.03
C GLY A 9 17.81 -12.71 20.03
N VAL A 10 17.91 -13.48 20.72
CA VAL A 10 17.35 -14.25 21.87
C VAL A 10 15.88 -14.65 21.71
N ALA A 11 15.38 -14.80 20.50
CA ALA A 11 13.99 -15.21 20.31
C ALA A 11 13.81 -16.72 20.56
N THR A 12 12.87 -17.10 21.41
CA THR A 12 12.61 -18.48 21.83
C THR A 12 11.52 -19.18 21.04
N GLY A 13 10.87 -18.48 20.09
CA GLY A 13 9.78 -19.04 19.29
C GLY A 13 9.58 -18.33 17.96
N ILE A 14 8.75 -18.92 17.11
CA ILE A 14 8.45 -18.37 15.77
C ILE A 14 7.80 -16.99 15.87
N ILE A 15 6.85 -16.81 16.79
CA ILE A 15 6.13 -15.54 16.99
C ILE A 15 7.10 -14.45 17.45
N ASP A 16 7.96 -14.76 18.42
CA ASP A 16 8.96 -13.82 18.92
C ASP A 16 10.01 -13.48 17.86
N SER A 17 10.35 -14.45 16.99
CA SER A 17 11.26 -14.24 15.87
C SER A 17 10.69 -13.25 14.83
N PHE A 18 9.39 -13.32 14.57
CA PHE A 18 8.73 -12.35 13.68
C PHE A 18 8.56 -10.98 14.34
N ALA A 19 8.21 -10.95 15.62
CA ALA A 19 8.01 -9.70 16.36
C ALA A 19 9.31 -8.88 16.51
N ASN A 20 10.45 -9.56 16.67
CA ASN A 20 11.76 -8.93 16.89
C ASN A 20 12.62 -8.91 15.60
N CYS A 21 12.06 -9.24 14.42
CA CYS A 21 12.85 -9.26 13.20
C CYS A 21 13.16 -7.84 12.71
N ASN A 22 14.36 -7.69 12.15
CA ASN A 22 14.69 -6.51 11.37
C ASN A 22 14.20 -6.74 9.93
N ALA A 23 13.07 -6.10 9.58
CA ALA A 23 12.43 -6.29 8.27
C ALA A 23 13.33 -5.87 7.11
N GLU A 24 14.06 -4.76 7.24
CA GLU A 24 14.95 -4.23 6.19
C GLU A 24 16.10 -5.21 5.90
N THR A 25 16.81 -5.65 6.94
CA THR A 25 17.88 -6.65 6.81
C THR A 25 17.35 -7.98 6.28
N SER A 26 16.15 -8.39 6.73
CA SER A 26 15.50 -9.61 6.27
C SER A 26 15.20 -9.60 4.78
N LEU A 27 14.73 -8.48 4.25
CA LEU A 27 14.44 -8.31 2.83
C LEU A 27 15.70 -8.35 1.99
N ILE A 28 16.79 -7.69 2.41
CA ILE A 28 18.08 -7.72 1.71
C ILE A 28 18.62 -9.16 1.63
N ILE A 29 18.61 -9.89 2.75
CA ILE A 29 19.07 -11.27 2.77
C ILE A 29 18.18 -12.17 1.89
N ALA A 30 16.85 -12.06 2.03
CA ALA A 30 15.91 -12.87 1.28
C ALA A 30 16.03 -12.64 -0.23
N THR A 31 16.08 -11.40 -0.69
CA THR A 31 16.23 -11.07 -2.11
C THR A 31 17.55 -11.54 -2.66
N THR A 32 18.66 -11.36 -1.93
CA THR A 32 19.98 -11.82 -2.35
C THR A 32 20.02 -13.35 -2.48
N VAL A 33 19.51 -14.07 -1.48
CA VAL A 33 19.44 -15.54 -1.52
C VAL A 33 18.56 -16.01 -2.67
N THR A 34 17.43 -15.34 -2.92
CA THR A 34 16.54 -15.66 -4.04
C THR A 34 17.23 -15.50 -5.38
N VAL A 35 17.95 -14.40 -5.60
CA VAL A 35 18.70 -14.15 -6.84
C VAL A 35 19.78 -15.24 -7.05
N ILE A 36 20.52 -15.57 -6.00
CA ILE A 36 21.53 -16.64 -6.07
C ILE A 36 20.86 -18.01 -6.37
N PHE A 37 19.75 -18.30 -5.71
CA PHE A 37 19.00 -19.53 -5.92
C PHE A 37 18.48 -19.65 -7.36
N MET A 38 17.93 -18.57 -7.92
CA MET A 38 17.50 -18.52 -9.31
C MET A 38 18.66 -18.72 -10.28
N ALA A 39 19.82 -18.10 -10.01
CA ALA A 39 21.01 -18.30 -10.83
C ALA A 39 21.45 -19.76 -10.83
N VAL A 40 21.52 -20.40 -9.66
CA VAL A 40 21.92 -21.82 -9.50
C VAL A 40 20.91 -22.77 -10.14
N LEU A 41 19.62 -22.41 -10.15
CA LEU A 41 18.56 -23.24 -10.72
C LEU A 41 18.48 -23.12 -12.26
N TYR A 42 18.58 -21.94 -12.80
CA TYR A 42 18.28 -21.66 -14.22
C TYR A 42 19.51 -21.73 -15.12
N LEU A 43 20.68 -21.26 -14.65
CA LEU A 43 21.90 -21.26 -15.49
C LEU A 43 22.39 -22.66 -15.83
N PRO A 44 22.50 -23.63 -14.88
CA PRO A 44 22.94 -24.99 -15.23
C PRO A 44 21.94 -25.74 -16.12
N ARG A 45 20.65 -25.44 -15.97
CA ARG A 45 19.58 -26.02 -16.79
C ARG A 45 19.46 -25.37 -18.18
N LYS A 46 20.26 -24.34 -18.47
CA LYS A 46 20.24 -23.59 -19.73
C LYS A 46 18.87 -23.05 -20.10
N VAL A 47 18.03 -22.75 -19.09
CA VAL A 47 16.71 -22.12 -19.28
C VAL A 47 16.89 -20.68 -19.77
N ILE A 48 17.89 -20.01 -19.21
CA ILE A 48 18.31 -18.66 -19.60
C ILE A 48 19.83 -18.60 -19.70
N THR A 49 20.35 -17.74 -20.56
CA THR A 49 21.79 -17.48 -20.65
C THR A 49 22.23 -16.55 -19.51
N PHE A 50 23.50 -16.59 -19.15
CA PHE A 50 24.06 -15.68 -18.14
C PHE A 50 23.85 -14.20 -18.52
N ARG A 51 23.95 -13.89 -19.80
CA ARG A 51 23.71 -12.52 -20.32
C ARG A 51 22.27 -12.07 -20.13
N GLU A 52 21.28 -12.94 -20.41
CA GLU A 52 19.88 -12.66 -20.19
C GLU A 52 19.57 -12.49 -18.70
N PHE A 53 20.13 -13.32 -17.85
CA PHE A 53 20.01 -13.22 -16.40
C PHE A 53 20.51 -11.85 -15.90
N MET A 54 21.71 -11.43 -16.31
CA MET A 54 22.27 -10.14 -15.90
C MET A 54 21.46 -8.95 -16.46
N ASN A 55 20.99 -9.05 -17.70
CA ASN A 55 20.12 -8.02 -18.28
C ASN A 55 18.78 -7.90 -17.51
N SER A 56 18.18 -9.03 -17.10
CA SER A 56 16.93 -9.02 -16.31
C SER A 56 17.13 -8.35 -14.95
N LEU A 57 18.28 -8.52 -14.31
CA LEU A 57 18.60 -7.79 -13.06
C LEU A 57 18.69 -6.28 -13.30
N ALA A 58 19.37 -5.88 -14.38
CA ALA A 58 19.48 -4.47 -14.73
C ALA A 58 18.12 -3.82 -15.06
N GLU A 59 17.27 -4.53 -15.80
CA GLU A 59 15.91 -4.07 -16.08
C GLU A 59 15.05 -3.98 -14.80
N GLY A 60 15.15 -4.96 -13.90
CA GLY A 60 14.49 -4.91 -12.60
C GLY A 60 14.92 -3.68 -11.78
N CYS A 61 16.20 -3.32 -11.77
CA CYS A 61 16.68 -2.10 -11.13
C CYS A 61 16.09 -0.83 -11.77
N LYS A 62 16.02 -0.78 -13.11
CA LYS A 62 15.42 0.37 -13.81
C LYS A 62 13.95 0.55 -13.46
N LEU A 63 13.18 -0.54 -13.33
CA LEU A 63 11.77 -0.49 -12.94
C LEU A 63 11.56 0.10 -11.53
N MET A 64 12.55 0.02 -10.65
CA MET A 64 12.47 0.58 -9.29
C MET A 64 12.83 2.08 -9.23
N VAL A 65 13.48 2.64 -10.24
CA VAL A 65 13.90 4.05 -10.24
C VAL A 65 12.73 5.01 -10.01
N PRO A 66 11.58 4.90 -10.69
CA PRO A 66 10.45 5.79 -10.43
C PRO A 66 9.94 5.72 -8.98
N ALA A 67 9.84 4.51 -8.42
CA ALA A 67 9.40 4.32 -7.03
C ALA A 67 10.38 4.97 -6.04
N ILE A 68 11.68 4.82 -6.24
CA ILE A 68 12.72 5.44 -5.40
C ILE A 68 12.63 6.97 -5.49
N LEU A 69 12.46 7.52 -6.68
CA LEU A 69 12.32 8.97 -6.88
C LEU A 69 11.08 9.51 -6.16
N ILE A 70 9.93 8.84 -6.31
CA ILE A 70 8.68 9.23 -5.63
C ILE A 70 8.87 9.22 -4.11
N LEU A 71 9.46 8.17 -3.55
CA LEU A 71 9.74 8.07 -2.12
C LEU A 71 10.67 9.18 -1.64
N THR A 72 11.73 9.49 -2.41
CA THR A 72 12.68 10.56 -2.06
C THR A 72 11.99 11.92 -2.03
N PHE A 73 11.17 12.23 -3.03
CA PHE A 73 10.40 13.47 -3.05
C PHE A 73 9.33 13.53 -1.95
N ALA A 74 8.65 12.41 -1.65
CA ALA A 74 7.68 12.33 -0.57
C ALA A 74 8.32 12.59 0.80
N TRP A 75 9.49 12.03 1.06
CA TRP A 75 10.23 12.31 2.31
C TRP A 75 10.71 13.76 2.40
N THR A 76 11.13 14.34 1.27
CA THR A 76 11.50 15.76 1.22
C THR A 76 10.27 16.63 1.52
N LEU A 77 9.13 16.34 0.89
CA LEU A 77 7.87 17.05 1.13
C LEU A 77 7.42 16.94 2.59
N LYS A 78 7.53 15.73 3.17
CA LYS A 78 7.25 15.52 4.60
C LYS A 78 8.15 16.39 5.48
N GLY A 79 9.45 16.41 5.25
CA GLY A 79 10.38 17.24 6.01
C GLY A 79 10.08 18.74 5.88
N MET A 80 9.64 19.19 4.71
CA MET A 80 9.17 20.57 4.51
C MET A 80 7.87 20.85 5.28
N GLY A 81 6.94 19.90 5.27
CA GLY A 81 5.69 19.97 6.01
C GLY A 81 5.90 20.06 7.52
N ASP A 82 6.82 19.26 8.06
CA ASP A 82 7.21 19.31 9.47
C ASP A 82 7.75 20.70 9.86
N ASN A 83 8.60 21.29 9.01
CA ASN A 83 9.16 22.64 9.23
C ASN A 83 8.13 23.76 9.14
N LEU A 84 7.08 23.58 8.33
CA LEU A 84 5.98 24.55 8.19
C LEU A 84 4.90 24.42 9.27
N GLY A 85 5.00 23.44 10.16
CA GLY A 85 4.00 23.18 11.19
C GLY A 85 2.65 22.74 10.64
N ILE A 86 2.62 22.06 9.49
CA ILE A 86 1.35 21.63 8.84
C ILE A 86 0.56 20.74 9.79
N GLY A 87 1.19 19.86 10.56
CA GLY A 87 0.54 19.00 11.54
C GLY A 87 -0.18 19.78 12.63
N GLU A 88 0.44 20.83 13.16
CA GLU A 88 -0.17 21.72 14.17
C GLU A 88 -1.36 22.50 13.59
N PHE A 89 -1.22 23.03 12.38
CA PHE A 89 -2.29 23.75 11.69
C PHE A 89 -3.50 22.85 11.42
N VAL A 90 -3.27 21.64 10.89
CA VAL A 90 -4.34 20.67 10.62
C VAL A 90 -5.00 20.22 11.92
N ASN A 91 -4.23 19.94 12.96
CA ASN A 91 -4.74 19.55 14.28
C ASN A 91 -5.58 20.68 14.92
N GLY A 92 -5.17 21.93 14.77
CA GLY A 92 -5.93 23.09 15.23
C GLY A 92 -7.24 23.29 14.46
N THR A 93 -7.25 22.97 13.17
CA THR A 93 -8.42 23.18 12.30
C THR A 93 -9.38 22.00 12.30
N VAL A 94 -8.86 20.77 12.20
CA VAL A 94 -9.63 19.53 12.10
C VAL A 94 -9.89 18.93 13.48
N GLY A 95 -8.94 19.02 14.40
CA GLY A 95 -9.08 18.55 15.78
C GLY A 95 -10.08 19.37 16.59
N ALA A 96 -10.36 20.63 16.19
CA ALA A 96 -11.39 21.47 16.78
C ALA A 96 -12.84 20.98 16.51
N SER A 97 -13.04 20.11 15.50
CA SER A 97 -14.34 19.56 15.16
C SER A 97 -14.31 18.03 15.21
N ALA A 98 -14.78 17.47 16.33
CA ALA A 98 -14.90 16.01 16.50
C ALA A 98 -15.71 15.34 15.38
N THR A 99 -16.64 16.06 14.78
CA THR A 99 -17.47 15.58 13.67
C THR A 99 -16.67 15.50 12.36
N ALA A 100 -15.77 16.43 12.09
CA ALA A 100 -14.95 16.43 10.88
C ALA A 100 -13.96 15.27 10.88
N SER A 101 -13.36 14.94 12.03
CA SER A 101 -12.38 13.87 12.16
C SER A 101 -12.95 12.48 11.81
N ILE A 102 -14.25 12.25 12.03
CA ILE A 102 -14.95 11.01 11.72
C ILE A 102 -14.94 10.70 10.21
N PHE A 103 -15.07 11.73 9.39
CA PHE A 103 -15.16 11.57 7.93
C PHE A 103 -13.79 11.51 7.24
N ILE A 104 -12.71 11.89 7.93
CA ILE A 104 -11.35 11.91 7.33
C ILE A 104 -10.96 10.56 6.71
N PRO A 105 -11.14 9.40 7.37
CA PRO A 105 -10.78 8.12 6.74
C PRO A 105 -11.51 7.87 5.43
N ALA A 106 -12.81 8.15 5.36
CA ALA A 106 -13.59 7.98 4.14
C ALA A 106 -13.15 8.97 3.03
N ILE A 107 -12.83 10.21 3.38
CA ILE A 107 -12.28 11.20 2.45
C ILE A 107 -10.91 10.75 1.94
N MET A 108 -10.04 10.29 2.84
CA MET A 108 -8.71 9.81 2.47
C MET A 108 -8.76 8.56 1.58
N PHE A 109 -9.72 7.66 1.82
CA PHE A 109 -10.00 6.54 0.92
C PHE A 109 -10.35 7.03 -0.48
N ALA A 110 -11.29 7.97 -0.60
CA ALA A 110 -11.74 8.49 -1.89
C ALA A 110 -10.62 9.23 -2.63
N VAL A 111 -9.83 10.05 -1.92
CA VAL A 111 -8.67 10.76 -2.47
C VAL A 111 -7.61 9.76 -2.95
N ALA A 112 -7.29 8.75 -2.14
CA ALA A 112 -6.32 7.72 -2.49
C ALA A 112 -6.77 6.90 -3.72
N LEU A 113 -8.05 6.53 -3.78
CA LEU A 113 -8.63 5.83 -4.92
C LEU A 113 -8.50 6.65 -6.21
N PHE A 114 -8.88 7.94 -6.16
CA PHE A 114 -8.79 8.82 -7.31
C PHE A 114 -7.36 9.04 -7.78
N LEU A 115 -6.43 9.29 -6.86
CA LEU A 115 -5.01 9.47 -7.18
C LEU A 115 -4.40 8.21 -7.79
N ALA A 116 -4.62 7.06 -7.18
CA ALA A 116 -4.10 5.79 -7.68
C ALA A 116 -4.70 5.40 -9.02
N PHE A 117 -5.99 5.64 -9.23
CA PHE A 117 -6.64 5.46 -10.52
C PHE A 117 -6.00 6.34 -11.61
N SER A 118 -5.75 7.61 -11.28
CA SER A 118 -5.20 8.59 -12.23
C SER A 118 -3.73 8.38 -12.54
N THR A 119 -2.98 7.87 -11.58
CA THR A 119 -1.52 7.65 -11.72
C THR A 119 -1.17 6.22 -12.15
N GLY A 120 -2.08 5.26 -11.95
CA GLY A 120 -1.85 3.84 -12.21
C GLY A 120 -0.84 3.20 -11.26
N THR A 121 -0.67 3.76 -10.04
CA THR A 121 0.26 3.21 -9.05
C THR A 121 -0.24 3.38 -7.62
N SER A 122 -0.38 2.27 -6.91
CA SER A 122 -0.67 2.28 -5.47
C SER A 122 0.54 2.75 -4.66
N TRP A 123 1.75 2.35 -5.02
CA TRP A 123 2.98 2.71 -4.31
C TRP A 123 3.25 4.21 -4.30
N GLY A 124 3.07 4.87 -5.44
CA GLY A 124 3.19 6.33 -5.54
C GLY A 124 2.19 7.05 -4.66
N THR A 125 0.95 6.56 -4.63
CA THR A 125 -0.12 7.10 -3.79
C THR A 125 0.18 6.91 -2.30
N PHE A 126 0.68 5.74 -1.87
CA PHE A 126 1.11 5.50 -0.49
C PHE A 126 2.21 6.48 -0.07
N ALA A 127 3.22 6.65 -0.92
CA ALA A 127 4.36 7.51 -0.63
C ALA A 127 3.95 8.96 -0.37
N ILE A 128 2.89 9.43 -1.03
CA ILE A 128 2.39 10.80 -0.88
C ILE A 128 1.45 10.92 0.31
N LEU A 129 0.43 10.06 0.41
CA LEU A 129 -0.67 10.24 1.34
C LEU A 129 -0.41 9.72 2.75
N VAL A 130 0.36 8.63 2.92
CA VAL A 130 0.63 8.06 4.25
C VAL A 130 1.37 9.05 5.16
N PRO A 131 2.45 9.73 4.72
CA PRO A 131 3.11 10.74 5.54
C PRO A 131 2.17 11.88 5.95
N ILE A 132 1.29 12.33 5.04
CA ILE A 132 0.32 13.38 5.32
C ILE A 132 -0.65 12.94 6.43
N VAL A 133 -1.22 11.74 6.30
CA VAL A 133 -2.15 11.20 7.30
C VAL A 133 -1.49 11.01 8.66
N VAL A 134 -0.27 10.47 8.68
CA VAL A 134 0.49 10.29 9.92
C VAL A 134 0.70 11.62 10.63
N GLU A 135 1.08 12.66 9.88
CA GLU A 135 1.28 14.00 10.44
C GLU A 135 -0.03 14.62 10.96
N MET A 136 -1.15 14.42 10.24
CA MET A 136 -2.48 14.90 10.67
C MET A 136 -2.91 14.34 12.04
N PHE A 137 -2.56 13.09 12.36
CA PHE A 137 -3.04 12.41 13.57
C PHE A 137 -1.97 12.18 14.62
N LYS A 138 -0.72 12.58 14.39
CA LYS A 138 0.44 12.35 15.27
C LYS A 138 0.23 12.79 16.72
N MET A 139 -0.53 13.86 16.93
CA MET A 139 -0.80 14.46 18.24
C MET A 139 -2.23 14.22 18.77
N ALA A 140 -3.10 13.56 17.98
CA ALA A 140 -4.52 13.52 18.31
C ALA A 140 -5.01 12.14 18.78
N ASP A 141 -5.10 11.17 17.90
CA ASP A 141 -5.74 9.86 18.17
C ASP A 141 -5.05 8.76 17.35
N GLU A 142 -4.27 7.93 18.02
CA GLU A 142 -3.55 6.82 17.41
C GLU A 142 -4.49 5.84 16.67
N LYS A 143 -5.69 5.59 17.21
CA LYS A 143 -6.66 4.71 16.55
C LYS A 143 -7.18 5.31 15.25
N MET A 144 -7.47 6.62 15.24
CA MET A 144 -7.87 7.32 14.03
C MET A 144 -6.75 7.37 13.01
N MET A 145 -5.50 7.52 13.42
CA MET A 145 -4.34 7.45 12.53
C MET A 145 -4.27 6.09 11.83
N VAL A 146 -4.40 4.99 12.57
CA VAL A 146 -4.39 3.64 11.99
C VAL A 146 -5.55 3.44 11.01
N ILE A 147 -6.76 3.89 11.36
CA ILE A 147 -7.93 3.81 10.47
C ILE A 147 -7.70 4.64 9.19
N ALA A 148 -7.19 5.86 9.31
CA ALA A 148 -6.97 6.73 8.16
C ALA A 148 -5.81 6.22 7.26
N VAL A 149 -4.74 5.67 7.83
CA VAL A 149 -3.68 5.00 7.06
C VAL A 149 -4.25 3.77 6.34
N SER A 150 -5.06 2.95 7.00
CA SER A 150 -5.70 1.80 6.36
C SER A 150 -6.62 2.23 5.21
N ALA A 151 -7.30 3.35 5.35
CA ALA A 151 -8.15 3.92 4.30
C ALA A 151 -7.34 4.36 3.07
N VAL A 152 -6.19 5.00 3.28
CA VAL A 152 -5.26 5.35 2.19
C VAL A 152 -4.76 4.09 1.47
N LEU A 153 -4.34 3.08 2.22
CA LEU A 153 -3.84 1.84 1.64
C LEU A 153 -4.93 1.13 0.81
N ALA A 154 -6.13 1.00 1.36
CA ALA A 154 -7.25 0.36 0.67
C ALA A 154 -7.71 1.16 -0.56
N GLY A 155 -7.82 2.50 -0.45
CA GLY A 155 -8.20 3.36 -1.55
C GLY A 155 -7.19 3.32 -2.70
N ALA A 156 -5.91 3.38 -2.38
CA ALA A 156 -4.86 3.35 -3.38
C ALA A 156 -4.77 1.99 -4.09
N VAL A 157 -4.92 0.87 -3.36
CA VAL A 157 -4.98 -0.46 -3.99
C VAL A 157 -6.22 -0.58 -4.88
N CYS A 158 -7.38 -0.11 -4.43
CA CYS A 158 -8.61 -0.14 -5.21
C CYS A 158 -8.48 0.69 -6.50
N GLY A 159 -7.93 1.91 -6.42
CA GLY A 159 -7.74 2.79 -7.58
C GLY A 159 -6.75 2.23 -8.59
N ASP A 160 -5.61 1.73 -8.13
CA ASP A 160 -4.60 1.08 -8.96
C ASP A 160 -5.18 -0.15 -9.69
N HIS A 161 -5.92 -0.98 -8.96
CA HIS A 161 -6.51 -2.20 -9.48
C HIS A 161 -7.48 -1.98 -10.65
N VAL A 162 -8.23 -0.89 -10.66
CA VAL A 162 -9.18 -0.55 -11.73
C VAL A 162 -8.62 0.42 -12.77
N SER A 163 -7.41 0.90 -12.59
CA SER A 163 -6.79 1.84 -13.51
C SER A 163 -6.38 1.18 -14.81
N PRO A 164 -6.78 1.74 -15.97
CA PRO A 164 -6.37 1.23 -17.28
C PRO A 164 -4.87 1.45 -17.58
N ILE A 165 -4.22 2.34 -16.85
CA ILE A 165 -2.79 2.64 -17.01
C ILE A 165 -1.92 1.96 -15.97
N SER A 166 -2.50 1.17 -15.08
CA SER A 166 -1.76 0.40 -14.07
C SER A 166 -0.98 -0.73 -14.74
N ASP A 167 0.30 -0.83 -14.40
CA ASP A 167 1.17 -1.91 -14.87
C ASP A 167 0.67 -3.28 -14.39
N THR A 168 0.12 -3.38 -13.18
CA THR A 168 -0.46 -4.62 -12.66
C THR A 168 -1.67 -5.07 -13.48
N THR A 169 -2.55 -4.14 -13.87
CA THR A 169 -3.72 -4.42 -14.71
C THR A 169 -3.31 -4.77 -16.14
N ILE A 170 -2.31 -4.08 -16.69
CA ILE A 170 -1.75 -4.38 -18.02
C ILE A 170 -1.12 -5.78 -18.02
N MET A 171 -0.29 -6.10 -17.03
CA MET A 171 0.38 -7.40 -16.94
C MET A 171 -0.60 -8.55 -16.71
N SER A 172 -1.62 -8.37 -15.88
CA SER A 172 -2.63 -9.41 -15.63
C SER A 172 -3.45 -9.72 -16.87
N SER A 173 -3.90 -8.68 -17.60
CA SER A 173 -4.66 -8.85 -18.84
C SER A 173 -3.80 -9.49 -19.95
N ALA A 174 -2.54 -9.08 -20.08
CA ALA A 174 -1.59 -9.69 -21.02
C ALA A 174 -1.29 -11.14 -20.67
N GLY A 175 -1.05 -11.46 -19.40
CA GLY A 175 -0.82 -12.82 -18.93
C GLY A 175 -2.02 -13.76 -19.15
N ALA A 176 -3.24 -13.23 -18.99
CA ALA A 176 -4.47 -13.96 -19.26
C ALA A 176 -4.84 -13.98 -20.75
N GLN A 177 -4.08 -13.32 -21.62
CA GLN A 177 -4.39 -13.15 -23.05
C GLN A 177 -5.79 -12.56 -23.29
N SER A 178 -6.26 -11.72 -22.38
CA SER A 178 -7.55 -11.05 -22.46
C SER A 178 -7.41 -9.65 -23.05
N ASN A 179 -8.49 -9.13 -23.64
CA ASN A 179 -8.50 -7.74 -24.09
C ASN A 179 -8.42 -6.81 -22.89
N HIS A 180 -7.38 -5.96 -22.84
CA HIS A 180 -7.09 -5.09 -21.71
C HIS A 180 -8.27 -4.18 -21.33
N ILE A 181 -8.89 -3.53 -22.30
CA ILE A 181 -10.00 -2.60 -22.05
C ILE A 181 -11.25 -3.34 -21.55
N ASN A 182 -11.55 -4.50 -22.11
CA ASN A 182 -12.65 -5.33 -21.61
C ASN A 182 -12.40 -5.80 -20.17
N HIS A 183 -11.16 -6.17 -19.85
CA HIS A 183 -10.76 -6.54 -18.49
C HIS A 183 -11.01 -5.38 -17.51
N VAL A 184 -10.53 -4.18 -17.83
CA VAL A 184 -10.75 -2.97 -17.04
C VAL A 184 -12.24 -2.66 -16.86
N GLN A 185 -13.03 -2.69 -17.93
CA GLN A 185 -14.46 -2.38 -17.87
C GLN A 185 -15.25 -3.35 -17.00
N THR A 186 -14.98 -4.64 -17.11
CA THR A 186 -15.66 -5.66 -16.30
C THR A 186 -15.25 -5.58 -14.83
N GLN A 187 -13.97 -5.40 -14.56
CA GLN A 187 -13.43 -5.29 -13.23
C GLN A 187 -13.92 -4.04 -12.48
N MET A 188 -14.02 -2.91 -13.20
CA MET A 188 -14.50 -1.64 -12.64
C MET A 188 -15.91 -1.76 -12.06
N GLN A 189 -16.80 -2.53 -12.67
CA GLN A 189 -18.18 -2.70 -12.19
C GLN A 189 -18.21 -3.32 -10.78
N TYR A 190 -17.44 -4.38 -10.56
CA TYR A 190 -17.34 -5.02 -9.24
C TYR A 190 -16.61 -4.13 -8.23
N ALA A 191 -15.53 -3.50 -8.64
CA ALA A 191 -14.73 -2.66 -7.76
C ALA A 191 -15.50 -1.41 -7.29
N MET A 192 -16.37 -0.84 -8.12
CA MET A 192 -17.22 0.29 -7.71
C MET A 192 -18.20 -0.08 -6.59
N VAL A 193 -18.79 -1.28 -6.62
CA VAL A 193 -19.62 -1.78 -5.52
C VAL A 193 -18.79 -1.87 -4.23
N VAL A 194 -17.61 -2.48 -4.31
CA VAL A 194 -16.71 -2.61 -3.16
C VAL A 194 -16.25 -1.24 -2.67
N ALA A 195 -15.93 -0.30 -3.55
CA ALA A 195 -15.52 1.06 -3.18
C ALA A 195 -16.59 1.80 -2.38
N VAL A 196 -17.87 1.71 -2.80
CA VAL A 196 -18.99 2.29 -2.06
C VAL A 196 -19.12 1.66 -0.66
N VAL A 197 -19.02 0.35 -0.57
CA VAL A 197 -19.05 -0.36 0.74
C VAL A 197 -17.87 0.07 1.61
N CYS A 198 -16.66 0.24 1.05
CA CYS A 198 -15.50 0.73 1.78
C CYS A 198 -15.72 2.15 2.31
N VAL A 199 -16.29 3.07 1.53
CA VAL A 199 -16.60 4.43 2.00
C VAL A 199 -17.54 4.37 3.22
N ILE A 200 -18.63 3.58 3.13
CA ILE A 200 -19.55 3.39 4.26
C ILE A 200 -18.80 2.77 5.45
N GLY A 201 -17.99 1.74 5.21
CA GLY A 201 -17.19 1.08 6.23
C GLY A 201 -16.25 2.05 6.93
N TYR A 202 -15.57 2.93 6.20
CA TYR A 202 -14.65 3.92 6.81
C TYR A 202 -15.39 5.02 7.59
N ILE A 203 -16.59 5.39 7.20
CA ILE A 203 -17.45 6.28 8.02
C ILE A 203 -17.81 5.58 9.35
N VAL A 204 -18.22 4.31 9.28
CA VAL A 204 -18.54 3.52 10.49
C VAL A 204 -17.30 3.29 11.34
N ALA A 205 -16.14 3.03 10.73
CA ALA A 205 -14.88 2.90 11.45
C ALA A 205 -14.50 4.19 12.21
N GLY A 206 -14.73 5.35 11.60
CA GLY A 206 -14.53 6.64 12.23
C GLY A 206 -15.46 6.87 13.44
N LEU A 207 -16.71 6.38 13.35
CA LEU A 207 -17.69 6.48 14.43
C LEU A 207 -17.41 5.52 15.59
N CYS A 208 -17.24 4.23 15.27
CA CYS A 208 -17.18 3.16 16.28
C CYS A 208 -15.75 2.88 16.78
N LYS A 209 -14.72 3.22 16.00
CA LYS A 209 -13.29 2.93 16.27
C LYS A 209 -13.02 1.46 16.64
N ASN A 210 -13.86 0.55 16.11
CA ASN A 210 -13.82 -0.88 16.35
C ASN A 210 -13.74 -1.63 15.01
N TRP A 211 -12.60 -2.25 14.76
CA TRP A 211 -12.32 -2.97 13.51
C TRP A 211 -13.28 -4.15 13.27
N PHE A 212 -13.69 -4.84 14.32
CA PHE A 212 -14.51 -6.04 14.21
C PHE A 212 -15.95 -5.71 13.76
N ILE A 213 -16.54 -4.66 14.34
CA ILE A 213 -17.88 -4.18 13.95
C ILE A 213 -17.86 -3.70 12.50
N THR A 214 -16.82 -2.94 12.13
CA THR A 214 -16.67 -2.44 10.78
C THR A 214 -16.54 -3.58 9.76
N LEU A 215 -15.73 -4.60 10.07
CA LEU A 215 -15.52 -5.75 9.21
C LEU A 215 -16.84 -6.53 9.00
N LEU A 216 -17.55 -6.84 10.08
CA LEU A 216 -18.83 -7.58 9.99
C LEU A 216 -19.89 -6.82 9.20
N LEU A 217 -20.00 -5.50 9.43
CA LEU A 217 -20.96 -4.69 8.71
C LEU A 217 -20.63 -4.61 7.21
N SER A 218 -19.36 -4.35 6.88
CA SER A 218 -18.92 -4.29 5.48
C SER A 218 -19.12 -5.64 4.77
N ALA A 219 -18.82 -6.75 5.43
CA ALA A 219 -19.05 -8.08 4.90
C ALA A 219 -20.55 -8.36 4.68
N ALA A 220 -21.40 -7.96 5.63
CA ALA A 220 -22.86 -8.12 5.50
C ALA A 220 -23.42 -7.30 4.32
N ILE A 221 -22.94 -6.07 4.13
CA ILE A 221 -23.37 -5.23 3.00
C ILE A 221 -22.92 -5.84 1.66
N ILE A 222 -21.69 -6.35 1.55
CA ILE A 222 -21.20 -7.00 0.31
C ILE A 222 -22.01 -8.27 -0.01
N VAL A 223 -22.38 -9.06 0.99
CA VAL A 223 -23.19 -10.27 0.77
C VAL A 223 -24.63 -9.94 0.37
N ALA A 224 -25.13 -8.77 0.78
CA ALA A 224 -26.47 -8.31 0.46
C ALA A 224 -26.58 -7.57 -0.89
N ALA A 225 -25.45 -7.10 -1.44
CA ALA A 225 -25.36 -6.36 -2.70
C ALA A 225 -25.27 -7.30 -3.92
#